data_79b4f3c97bb1b03c3dd747559f7bd3ee
#
_entry.id   79b4f3c97bb1b03c3dd747559f7bd3ee
#
_cell.length_a   1.000
_cell.length_b   1.000
_cell.length_c   1.000
_cell.angle_alpha   90.00
_cell.angle_beta   90.00
_cell.angle_gamma   90.00
#
_symmetry.space_group_name_H-M   'P 1'
#
loop_
_entity.id
_entity.type
_entity.pdbx_description
1 polymer ?
#
loop_
_entity_poly.entity_id
_entity_poly.type
_entity_poly.pdbx_seq_one_letter_code
_entity_poly.pdbx_strand_id
1 'polypeptide(L)'
;MGGFSIGCCCRRRKSKSWRSRDGRSKDHIMAHDGIKTVEVEKLLEGSSGSALRICIVTWNMNGQVSYRDLAEIVGNDRKFDLLVVGLQEVPRVNVAQLLQEALVETHSLMGESVMQSLQLYVFGPKNYELFLEEFRVDKYAVGGFGGLIRRKKGAVAVRIGFKGVHMLFICCHLSAHACNVEERNSELRHISRSLFSKNHNPYSRPSQITVWLGDLNYRIEGLDTLPAKDLIHHDLHGMLTSKDQLLQEAERGQIFSGFSEGNLEFKPTYKYDVGTSIYDTSHKVRMPSWTDRILFKIERHGDIDAMLHSYESIDKIHSSDHKPVKALLSLKPN
;
A
#
# COMPACT_ATOMS: atom_id res chain seq x y z
N MET A 1 -1.97 -46.84 -8.57
CA MET A 1 -1.43 -45.85 -7.64
C MET A 1 -1.12 -44.61 -8.48
N GLY A 2 -2.08 -43.76 -8.67
CA GLY A 2 -2.01 -42.63 -9.60
C GLY A 2 -2.09 -41.34 -8.84
N GLY A 3 -1.00 -40.57 -8.88
CA GLY A 3 -0.95 -39.21 -8.34
C GLY A 3 -1.68 -38.25 -9.26
N PHE A 4 -2.74 -37.61 -8.78
CA PHE A 4 -3.39 -36.52 -9.48
C PHE A 4 -2.68 -35.21 -9.13
N SER A 5 -1.86 -34.70 -10.06
CA SER A 5 -1.37 -33.34 -10.07
C SER A 5 -2.48 -32.44 -10.58
N ILE A 6 -3.01 -31.55 -9.73
CA ILE A 6 -3.95 -30.52 -10.16
C ILE A 6 -3.12 -29.36 -10.73
N GLY A 7 -2.84 -29.43 -12.04
CA GLY A 7 -2.19 -28.37 -12.80
C GLY A 7 -3.10 -27.13 -12.89
N CYS A 8 -2.55 -25.99 -12.49
CA CYS A 8 -3.15 -24.69 -12.71
C CYS A 8 -3.23 -24.42 -14.23
N CYS A 9 -4.44 -24.44 -14.80
CA CYS A 9 -4.67 -24.36 -16.25
C CYS A 9 -4.52 -22.92 -16.74
N CYS A 10 -3.29 -22.45 -16.91
CA CYS A 10 -2.99 -21.21 -17.64
C CYS A 10 -2.99 -21.49 -19.14
N ARG A 11 -4.09 -21.23 -19.82
CA ARG A 11 -4.13 -21.23 -21.30
C ARG A 11 -3.26 -20.09 -21.84
N ARG A 12 -2.08 -20.42 -22.36
CA ARG A 12 -1.26 -19.51 -23.18
C ARG A 12 -2.04 -19.13 -24.44
N ARG A 13 -2.48 -17.87 -24.55
CA ARG A 13 -2.90 -17.30 -25.82
C ARG A 13 -1.65 -17.02 -26.67
N LYS A 14 -1.54 -17.67 -27.83
CA LYS A 14 -0.50 -17.43 -28.82
C LYS A 14 -0.64 -16.00 -29.36
N SER A 15 0.35 -15.18 -29.14
CA SER A 15 0.48 -13.87 -29.77
C SER A 15 0.83 -14.04 -31.26
N LYS A 16 0.03 -13.41 -32.15
CA LYS A 16 0.36 -13.30 -33.58
C LYS A 16 1.45 -12.25 -33.74
N SER A 17 2.60 -12.64 -34.30
CA SER A 17 3.68 -11.72 -34.65
C SER A 17 3.25 -10.83 -35.83
N TRP A 18 3.24 -9.53 -35.60
CA TRP A 18 3.23 -8.54 -36.69
C TRP A 18 4.66 -8.13 -37.00
N ARG A 19 5.14 -8.40 -38.21
CA ARG A 19 6.38 -7.82 -38.75
C ARG A 19 6.07 -6.40 -39.20
N SER A 20 6.76 -5.41 -38.65
CA SER A 20 6.79 -4.06 -39.20
C SER A 20 8.21 -3.70 -39.60
N ARG A 21 8.28 -3.01 -40.73
CA ARG A 21 9.49 -2.61 -41.48
C ARG A 21 10.26 -1.49 -40.79
N ASP A 22 11.53 -1.46 -41.07
CA ASP A 22 12.58 -0.51 -40.67
C ASP A 22 12.17 0.96 -40.62
N GLY A 23 12.47 1.59 -39.50
CA GLY A 23 12.62 3.01 -39.29
C GLY A 23 13.56 3.22 -38.12
N ARG A 24 14.84 3.58 -38.39
CA ARG A 24 15.82 3.88 -37.34
C ARG A 24 15.39 5.11 -36.58
N SER A 25 14.78 4.91 -35.44
CA SER A 25 14.69 5.88 -34.35
C SER A 25 15.76 5.51 -33.32
N LYS A 26 16.63 6.44 -32.99
CA LYS A 26 17.54 6.33 -31.85
C LYS A 26 16.64 6.50 -30.60
N ASP A 27 16.08 5.42 -30.15
CA ASP A 27 15.41 5.40 -28.84
C ASP A 27 16.51 5.57 -27.78
N HIS A 28 16.56 6.75 -27.18
CA HIS A 28 17.15 6.92 -25.85
C HIS A 28 16.40 5.95 -24.96
N ILE A 29 17.04 4.83 -24.62
CA ILE A 29 16.62 3.96 -23.52
C ILE A 29 16.72 4.86 -22.28
N MET A 30 15.60 5.48 -21.90
CA MET A 30 15.45 6.08 -20.59
C MET A 30 15.64 4.93 -19.61
N ALA A 31 16.67 4.99 -18.80
CA ALA A 31 16.82 4.09 -17.67
C ALA A 31 15.53 4.24 -16.85
N HIS A 32 14.72 3.19 -16.80
CA HIS A 32 13.55 3.18 -15.94
C HIS A 32 14.08 3.00 -14.51
N ASP A 33 14.07 4.10 -13.76
CA ASP A 33 14.30 4.04 -12.32
C ASP A 33 13.15 3.23 -11.72
N GLY A 34 13.45 2.02 -11.25
CA GLY A 34 12.53 1.21 -10.45
C GLY A 34 12.10 1.90 -9.15
N ILE A 35 11.51 1.18 -8.22
CA ILE A 35 11.26 1.72 -6.88
C ILE A 35 12.60 1.98 -6.20
N LYS A 36 12.83 3.22 -5.77
CA LYS A 36 14.00 3.60 -5.00
C LYS A 36 13.84 3.13 -3.56
N THR A 37 14.72 2.25 -3.11
CA THR A 37 14.78 1.87 -1.70
C THR A 37 15.35 3.02 -0.86
N VAL A 38 14.68 3.34 0.25
CA VAL A 38 15.07 4.43 1.16
C VAL A 38 15.39 3.83 2.53
N GLU A 39 16.51 4.25 3.10
CA GLU A 39 16.86 3.88 4.47
C GLU A 39 16.00 4.62 5.49
N VAL A 40 15.81 3.98 6.64
CA VAL A 40 15.10 4.56 7.78
C VAL A 40 16.05 5.46 8.56
N GLU A 41 15.72 6.72 8.69
CA GLU A 41 16.50 7.71 9.45
C GLU A 41 15.92 7.88 10.85
N LYS A 42 16.76 7.72 11.88
CA LYS A 42 16.34 7.92 13.28
C LYS A 42 15.88 9.36 13.53
N LEU A 43 14.72 9.49 14.15
CA LEU A 43 14.25 10.78 14.66
C LEU A 43 15.25 11.27 15.71
N LEU A 44 15.93 12.38 15.42
CA LEU A 44 16.75 13.07 16.42
C LEU A 44 15.80 13.79 17.40
N GLU A 45 15.89 13.43 18.70
CA GLU A 45 15.18 14.15 19.75
C GLU A 45 15.70 15.59 19.78
N GLY A 46 14.84 16.55 19.50
CA GLY A 46 15.19 17.99 19.46
C GLY A 46 15.03 18.68 18.12
N SER A 47 14.80 17.97 17.02
CA SER A 47 14.42 18.61 15.75
C SER A 47 12.94 19.05 15.77
N SER A 48 12.59 19.95 16.67
CA SER A 48 11.26 20.57 16.76
C SER A 48 11.11 21.73 15.74
N GLY A 49 11.62 21.54 14.54
CA GLY A 49 11.39 22.46 13.44
C GLY A 49 10.24 21.96 12.58
N SER A 50 9.46 22.83 12.08
CA SER A 50 8.38 22.85 11.08
C SER A 50 8.03 21.59 10.22
N ALA A 51 8.56 20.41 10.49
CA ALA A 51 8.28 19.20 9.70
C ALA A 51 6.92 18.59 10.07
N LEU A 52 6.10 18.34 9.06
CA LEU A 52 4.83 17.63 9.19
C LEU A 52 5.08 16.11 9.31
N ARG A 53 4.70 15.51 10.43
CA ARG A 53 4.86 14.07 10.67
C ARG A 53 3.58 13.33 10.34
N ILE A 54 3.70 12.28 9.52
CA ILE A 54 2.57 11.50 9.04
C ILE A 54 2.81 10.03 9.35
N CYS A 55 1.95 9.46 10.17
CA CYS A 55 1.88 8.03 10.40
C CYS A 55 0.92 7.43 9.37
N ILE A 56 1.38 6.43 8.62
CA ILE A 56 0.62 5.77 7.57
C ILE A 56 0.52 4.29 7.92
N VAL A 57 -0.70 3.73 7.90
CA VAL A 57 -0.95 2.32 8.20
C VAL A 57 -1.80 1.71 7.11
N THR A 58 -1.45 0.50 6.68
CA THR A 58 -2.31 -0.33 5.83
C THR A 58 -2.53 -1.69 6.45
N TRP A 59 -3.76 -2.23 6.33
CA TRP A 59 -4.10 -3.54 6.86
C TRP A 59 -5.28 -4.17 6.13
N ASN A 60 -5.08 -5.40 5.64
CA ASN A 60 -6.19 -6.26 5.22
C ASN A 60 -6.73 -6.99 6.46
N MET A 61 -7.97 -6.66 6.86
CA MET A 61 -8.60 -7.12 8.10
C MET A 61 -9.21 -8.53 7.99
N ASN A 62 -9.23 -9.13 6.80
CA ASN A 62 -9.86 -10.43 6.56
C ASN A 62 -11.30 -10.56 7.13
N GLY A 63 -12.04 -9.45 7.15
CA GLY A 63 -13.43 -9.40 7.65
C GLY A 63 -13.56 -9.50 9.17
N GLN A 64 -12.48 -9.38 9.93
CA GLN A 64 -12.45 -9.38 11.39
C GLN A 64 -12.14 -7.99 11.93
N VAL A 65 -12.60 -7.71 13.16
CA VAL A 65 -12.27 -6.48 13.86
C VAL A 65 -12.11 -6.74 15.36
N SER A 66 -11.11 -6.10 15.94
CA SER A 66 -10.88 -6.05 17.38
C SER A 66 -10.50 -4.62 17.76
N TYR A 67 -11.13 -4.06 18.77
CA TYR A 67 -10.77 -2.74 19.31
C TYR A 67 -9.30 -2.71 19.76
N ARG A 68 -8.83 -3.80 20.38
CA ARG A 68 -7.45 -3.93 20.83
C ARG A 68 -6.47 -3.81 19.66
N ASP A 69 -6.77 -4.44 18.52
CA ASP A 69 -5.92 -4.39 17.35
C ASP A 69 -5.93 -3.00 16.70
N LEU A 70 -7.09 -2.33 16.68
CA LEU A 70 -7.19 -0.95 16.21
C LEU A 70 -6.41 0.02 17.10
N ALA A 71 -6.43 -0.19 18.42
CA ALA A 71 -5.63 0.59 19.37
C ALA A 71 -4.12 0.33 19.18
N GLU A 72 -3.71 -0.91 18.88
CA GLU A 72 -2.31 -1.25 18.57
C GLU A 72 -1.85 -0.59 17.26
N ILE A 73 -2.70 -0.54 16.22
CA ILE A 73 -2.42 0.17 14.96
C ILE A 73 -2.14 1.65 15.21
N VAL A 74 -2.96 2.30 16.02
CA VAL A 74 -2.80 3.71 16.39
C VAL A 74 -1.51 3.92 17.19
N GLY A 75 -1.17 2.95 18.05
CA GLY A 75 0.02 2.98 18.90
C GLY A 75 -0.10 3.94 20.08
N ASN A 76 0.83 3.79 21.01
CA ASN A 76 0.90 4.63 22.22
C ASN A 76 1.73 5.90 22.01
N ASP A 77 2.76 5.84 21.16
CA ASP A 77 3.59 7.01 20.83
C ASP A 77 2.96 7.78 19.65
N ARG A 78 2.18 8.81 20.00
CA ARG A 78 1.40 9.61 19.05
C ARG A 78 2.18 10.86 18.59
N LYS A 79 3.47 10.71 18.33
CA LYS A 79 4.36 11.79 17.85
C LYS A 79 4.19 12.07 16.36
N PHE A 80 2.96 12.14 15.87
CA PHE A 80 2.62 12.48 14.49
C PHE A 80 1.54 13.58 14.46
N ASP A 81 1.50 14.37 13.38
CA ASP A 81 0.48 15.37 13.13
C ASP A 81 -0.74 14.75 12.42
N LEU A 82 -0.50 13.85 11.46
CA LEU A 82 -1.55 13.14 10.74
C LEU A 82 -1.41 11.63 10.91
N LEU A 83 -2.55 10.94 11.02
CA LEU A 83 -2.64 9.50 10.89
C LEU A 83 -3.50 9.15 9.68
N VAL A 84 -2.94 8.36 8.77
CA VAL A 84 -3.61 7.85 7.57
C VAL A 84 -3.76 6.35 7.70
N VAL A 85 -5.00 5.84 7.69
CA VAL A 85 -5.30 4.42 7.87
C VAL A 85 -6.04 3.89 6.66
N GLY A 86 -5.40 3.02 5.89
CA GLY A 86 -5.98 2.33 4.74
C GLY A 86 -6.31 0.87 5.07
N LEU A 87 -7.59 0.53 5.01
CA LEU A 87 -8.08 -0.79 5.40
C LEU A 87 -8.72 -1.53 4.23
N GLN A 88 -8.42 -2.81 4.13
CA GLN A 88 -9.00 -3.72 3.14
C GLN A 88 -9.78 -4.83 3.86
N GLU A 89 -10.76 -5.38 3.18
CA GLU A 89 -11.66 -6.42 3.72
C GLU A 89 -12.32 -6.07 5.05
N VAL A 90 -12.63 -4.79 5.22
CA VAL A 90 -13.28 -4.26 6.43
C VAL A 90 -14.62 -4.94 6.65
N PRO A 91 -14.93 -5.43 7.87
CA PRO A 91 -16.24 -5.99 8.20
C PRO A 91 -17.34 -4.91 8.19
N ARG A 92 -18.59 -5.33 8.30
CA ARG A 92 -19.75 -4.42 8.32
C ARG A 92 -19.97 -3.79 9.69
N VAL A 93 -18.97 -3.06 10.19
CA VAL A 93 -19.00 -2.31 11.44
C VAL A 93 -18.46 -0.90 11.21
N ASN A 94 -18.77 0.02 12.11
CA ASN A 94 -18.25 1.38 12.01
C ASN A 94 -16.83 1.45 12.59
N VAL A 95 -15.83 1.10 11.74
CA VAL A 95 -14.41 1.12 12.14
C VAL A 95 -13.93 2.56 12.37
N ALA A 96 -14.48 3.55 11.66
CA ALA A 96 -14.14 4.96 11.87
C ALA A 96 -14.40 5.39 13.34
N GLN A 97 -15.54 4.99 13.89
CA GLN A 97 -15.87 5.27 15.28
C GLN A 97 -14.90 4.60 16.25
N LEU A 98 -14.56 3.33 16.04
CA LEU A 98 -13.61 2.61 16.91
C LEU A 98 -12.20 3.23 16.88
N LEU A 99 -11.74 3.66 15.69
CA LEU A 99 -10.48 4.40 15.57
C LEU A 99 -10.56 5.77 16.26
N GLN A 100 -11.69 6.49 16.12
CA GLN A 100 -11.89 7.77 16.77
C GLN A 100 -11.90 7.62 18.31
N GLU A 101 -12.50 6.57 18.84
CA GLU A 101 -12.46 6.25 20.28
C GLU A 101 -11.02 6.01 20.76
N ALA A 102 -10.21 5.26 19.98
CA ALA A 102 -8.81 5.04 20.30
C ALA A 102 -7.95 6.33 20.23
N LEU A 103 -8.39 7.34 19.48
CA LEU A 103 -7.68 8.61 19.24
C LEU A 103 -8.27 9.79 20.03
N VAL A 104 -9.35 9.58 20.81
CA VAL A 104 -10.21 10.64 21.38
C VAL A 104 -9.44 11.76 22.08
N GLU A 105 -8.32 11.45 22.72
CA GLU A 105 -7.55 12.43 23.49
C GLU A 105 -6.71 13.38 22.61
N THR A 106 -6.33 12.95 21.40
CA THR A 106 -5.28 13.63 20.61
C THR A 106 -5.72 14.06 19.23
N HIS A 107 -6.48 13.24 18.52
CA HIS A 107 -6.83 13.44 17.12
C HIS A 107 -8.33 13.31 16.86
N SER A 108 -8.77 13.93 15.79
CA SER A 108 -10.16 13.83 15.29
C SER A 108 -10.15 13.38 13.84
N LEU A 109 -11.22 12.67 13.43
CA LEU A 109 -11.42 12.27 12.05
C LEU A 109 -11.61 13.53 11.19
N MET A 110 -10.69 13.77 10.26
CA MET A 110 -10.77 14.86 9.28
C MET A 110 -11.68 14.49 8.12
N GLY A 111 -11.67 13.22 7.74
CA GLY A 111 -12.53 12.66 6.70
C GLY A 111 -12.11 11.29 6.23
N GLU A 112 -12.94 10.75 5.34
CA GLU A 112 -12.79 9.37 4.86
C GLU A 112 -13.16 9.22 3.39
N SER A 113 -12.60 8.21 2.73
CA SER A 113 -13.03 7.72 1.42
C SER A 113 -13.34 6.22 1.54
N VAL A 114 -14.59 5.85 1.25
CA VAL A 114 -15.10 4.50 1.49
C VAL A 114 -15.69 3.90 0.22
N MET A 115 -15.27 2.69 -0.13
CA MET A 115 -15.83 1.86 -1.19
C MET A 115 -16.08 0.44 -0.67
N GLN A 116 -17.22 0.22 -0.02
CA GLN A 116 -17.58 -1.03 0.65
C GLN A 116 -16.55 -1.43 1.73
N SER A 117 -15.83 -2.55 1.55
CA SER A 117 -14.81 -3.05 2.47
C SER A 117 -13.41 -2.49 2.22
N LEU A 118 -13.26 -1.53 1.31
CA LEU A 118 -12.03 -0.77 1.10
C LEU A 118 -12.24 0.65 1.62
N GLN A 119 -11.45 1.05 2.61
CA GLN A 119 -11.67 2.27 3.38
C GLN A 119 -10.35 2.98 3.65
N LEU A 120 -10.38 4.31 3.59
CA LEU A 120 -9.23 5.18 3.87
C LEU A 120 -9.70 6.31 4.79
N TYR A 121 -9.04 6.44 5.93
CA TYR A 121 -9.32 7.43 6.96
C TYR A 121 -8.14 8.36 7.16
N VAL A 122 -8.41 9.63 7.40
CA VAL A 122 -7.39 10.63 7.76
C VAL A 122 -7.80 11.28 9.06
N PHE A 123 -6.92 11.21 10.06
CA PHE A 123 -7.07 11.85 11.36
C PHE A 123 -6.01 12.93 11.52
N GLY A 124 -6.37 14.05 12.11
CA GLY A 124 -5.49 15.16 12.44
C GLY A 124 -5.69 15.65 13.86
N PRO A 125 -4.91 16.61 14.34
CA PRO A 125 -5.05 17.18 15.68
C PRO A 125 -6.47 17.74 15.89
N LYS A 126 -6.93 17.82 17.12
CA LYS A 126 -8.31 18.27 17.46
C LYS A 126 -8.70 19.62 16.85
N ASN A 127 -7.72 20.47 16.57
CA ASN A 127 -7.91 21.80 15.95
C ASN A 127 -7.48 21.84 14.48
N TYR A 128 -7.57 20.68 13.78
CA TYR A 128 -7.10 20.53 12.41
C TYR A 128 -7.72 21.53 11.43
N GLU A 129 -8.96 21.99 11.69
CA GLU A 129 -9.69 22.93 10.83
C GLU A 129 -8.92 24.23 10.60
N LEU A 130 -8.09 24.63 11.55
CA LEU A 130 -7.27 25.85 11.45
C LEU A 130 -6.15 25.72 10.38
N PHE A 131 -5.80 24.49 10.01
CA PHE A 131 -4.68 24.18 9.11
C PHE A 131 -5.11 23.46 7.85
N LEU A 132 -6.39 23.10 7.75
CA LEU A 132 -6.96 22.37 6.61
C LEU A 132 -7.28 23.37 5.48
N GLU A 133 -6.62 23.22 4.34
CA GLU A 133 -6.80 24.07 3.16
C GLU A 133 -7.69 23.40 2.10
N GLU A 134 -7.53 22.10 1.93
CA GLU A 134 -8.27 21.30 0.95
C GLU A 134 -8.54 19.90 1.51
N PHE A 135 -9.74 19.36 1.27
CA PHE A 135 -10.06 17.96 1.49
C PHE A 135 -10.97 17.46 0.37
N ARG A 136 -10.48 16.52 -0.41
CA ARG A 136 -11.24 15.92 -1.52
C ARG A 136 -11.07 14.42 -1.52
N VAL A 137 -12.12 13.71 -1.88
CA VAL A 137 -12.13 12.24 -1.97
C VAL A 137 -12.51 11.80 -3.37
N ASP A 138 -11.96 10.64 -3.76
CA ASP A 138 -12.36 9.95 -4.98
C ASP A 138 -12.24 8.44 -4.79
N LYS A 139 -12.81 7.66 -5.71
CA LYS A 139 -12.75 6.20 -5.67
C LYS A 139 -12.88 5.62 -7.07
N TYR A 140 -12.17 4.53 -7.30
CA TYR A 140 -12.18 3.81 -8.57
C TYR A 140 -12.28 2.30 -8.33
N ALA A 141 -13.35 1.68 -8.85
CA ALA A 141 -13.53 0.24 -8.78
C ALA A 141 -12.90 -0.43 -10.01
N VAL A 142 -12.06 -1.45 -9.78
CA VAL A 142 -11.53 -2.34 -10.81
C VAL A 142 -12.27 -3.68 -10.78
N GLY A 143 -12.31 -4.38 -11.91
CA GLY A 143 -12.96 -5.69 -12.01
C GLY A 143 -14.28 -5.65 -12.78
N GLY A 144 -14.41 -6.63 -13.69
CA GLY A 144 -15.44 -6.72 -14.71
C GLY A 144 -16.81 -7.13 -14.22
N PHE A 145 -17.72 -7.14 -15.18
CA PHE A 145 -19.10 -7.57 -15.15
C PHE A 145 -19.33 -8.85 -14.31
N GLY A 146 -20.20 -8.77 -13.29
CA GLY A 146 -20.77 -9.95 -12.67
C GLY A 146 -20.75 -10.05 -11.15
N GLY A 147 -20.42 -9.00 -10.41
CA GLY A 147 -20.24 -9.09 -8.97
C GLY A 147 -21.35 -8.55 -8.08
N LEU A 148 -22.53 -9.20 -8.01
CA LEU A 148 -23.55 -8.84 -7.01
C LEU A 148 -23.14 -9.14 -5.57
N ILE A 149 -22.05 -9.90 -5.32
CA ILE A 149 -21.67 -10.44 -4.00
C ILE A 149 -20.18 -10.35 -3.69
N ARG A 150 -19.32 -9.85 -4.60
CA ARG A 150 -17.87 -9.75 -4.32
C ARG A 150 -17.48 -8.40 -3.73
N ARG A 151 -16.66 -8.42 -2.66
CA ARG A 151 -15.96 -7.23 -2.13
C ARG A 151 -15.25 -6.53 -3.27
N LYS A 152 -15.53 -5.26 -3.50
CA LYS A 152 -14.97 -4.54 -4.67
C LYS A 152 -13.48 -4.36 -4.51
N LYS A 153 -12.73 -4.71 -5.55
CA LYS A 153 -11.33 -4.36 -5.74
C LYS A 153 -11.23 -2.97 -6.36
N GLY A 154 -10.10 -2.30 -6.18
CA GLY A 154 -9.84 -0.97 -6.71
C GLY A 154 -9.07 -0.08 -5.76
N ALA A 155 -9.41 1.21 -5.78
CA ALA A 155 -8.79 2.22 -4.94
C ALA A 155 -9.81 3.21 -4.36
N VAL A 156 -9.49 3.73 -3.18
CA VAL A 156 -10.08 4.91 -2.56
C VAL A 156 -8.97 5.92 -2.31
N ALA A 157 -9.24 7.20 -2.49
CA ALA A 157 -8.23 8.22 -2.42
C ALA A 157 -8.70 9.45 -1.65
N VAL A 158 -7.76 10.10 -0.97
CA VAL A 158 -7.92 11.38 -0.29
C VAL A 158 -6.81 12.32 -0.78
N ARG A 159 -7.22 13.50 -1.26
CA ARG A 159 -6.34 14.63 -1.48
C ARG A 159 -6.56 15.63 -0.36
N ILE A 160 -5.48 16.06 0.27
CA ILE A 160 -5.51 16.97 1.41
C ILE A 160 -4.43 18.05 1.28
N GLY A 161 -4.80 19.32 1.54
CA GLY A 161 -3.88 20.40 1.82
C GLY A 161 -3.89 20.68 3.33
N PHE A 162 -2.75 20.52 3.99
CA PHE A 162 -2.64 20.67 5.43
C PHE A 162 -1.30 21.31 5.81
N LYS A 163 -1.32 22.41 6.58
CA LYS A 163 -0.13 23.19 6.95
C LYS A 163 0.75 23.58 5.73
N GLY A 164 0.14 23.93 4.61
CA GLY A 164 0.82 24.31 3.37
C GLY A 164 1.35 23.16 2.54
N VAL A 165 1.18 21.92 2.97
CA VAL A 165 1.62 20.71 2.24
C VAL A 165 0.42 20.04 1.57
N HIS A 166 0.49 19.88 0.24
CA HIS A 166 -0.53 19.20 -0.56
C HIS A 166 -0.15 17.72 -0.81
N MET A 167 -0.99 16.82 -0.33
CA MET A 167 -0.73 15.37 -0.32
C MET A 167 -1.85 14.60 -1.00
N LEU A 168 -1.50 13.50 -1.64
CA LEU A 168 -2.44 12.53 -2.20
C LEU A 168 -2.18 11.15 -1.59
N PHE A 169 -3.18 10.58 -0.93
CA PHE A 169 -3.16 9.22 -0.41
C PHE A 169 -4.09 8.33 -1.21
N ILE A 170 -3.59 7.18 -1.66
CA ILE A 170 -4.32 6.20 -2.49
C ILE A 170 -4.24 4.84 -1.82
N CYS A 171 -5.35 4.36 -1.26
CA CYS A 171 -5.45 3.03 -0.68
C CYS A 171 -6.03 2.05 -1.68
N CYS A 172 -5.31 0.94 -1.94
CA CYS A 172 -5.68 -0.05 -2.94
C CYS A 172 -5.98 -1.42 -2.32
N HIS A 173 -6.85 -2.18 -3.02
CA HIS A 173 -6.96 -3.62 -2.88
C HIS A 173 -7.04 -4.22 -4.29
N LEU A 174 -5.92 -4.76 -4.79
CA LEU A 174 -5.76 -5.24 -6.16
C LEU A 174 -6.12 -6.72 -6.32
N SER A 175 -6.16 -7.18 -7.57
CA SER A 175 -6.51 -8.55 -7.92
C SER A 175 -5.56 -9.58 -7.28
N ALA A 176 -6.16 -10.57 -6.62
CA ALA A 176 -5.46 -11.67 -5.96
C ALA A 176 -4.83 -12.66 -6.97
N HIS A 177 -4.13 -13.65 -6.44
CA HIS A 177 -3.42 -14.74 -7.12
C HIS A 177 -2.09 -14.33 -7.76
N ALA A 178 -1.07 -15.21 -7.62
CA ALA A 178 0.29 -14.97 -8.09
C ALA A 178 0.35 -14.74 -9.61
N CYS A 179 -0.46 -15.48 -10.38
CA CYS A 179 -0.46 -15.42 -11.85
C CYS A 179 -1.07 -14.11 -12.42
N ASN A 180 -1.73 -13.28 -11.62
CA ASN A 180 -2.44 -12.09 -12.09
C ASN A 180 -1.58 -10.82 -12.08
N VAL A 181 -0.28 -10.91 -12.39
CA VAL A 181 0.65 -9.76 -12.37
C VAL A 181 0.21 -8.68 -13.36
N GLU A 182 -0.02 -9.05 -14.62
CA GLU A 182 -0.44 -8.11 -15.66
C GLU A 182 -1.81 -7.46 -15.35
N GLU A 183 -2.71 -8.19 -14.69
CA GLU A 183 -3.99 -7.63 -14.25
C GLU A 183 -3.74 -6.54 -13.19
N ARG A 184 -2.92 -6.80 -12.18
CA ARG A 184 -2.53 -5.79 -11.17
C ARG A 184 -1.84 -4.58 -11.78
N ASN A 185 -0.89 -4.79 -12.70
CA ASN A 185 -0.22 -3.71 -13.42
C ASN A 185 -1.21 -2.85 -14.21
N SER A 186 -2.17 -3.49 -14.86
CA SER A 186 -3.25 -2.80 -15.59
C SER A 186 -4.17 -2.03 -14.64
N GLU A 187 -4.54 -2.63 -13.51
CA GLU A 187 -5.36 -1.98 -12.48
C GLU A 187 -4.68 -0.72 -11.94
N LEU A 188 -3.39 -0.77 -11.58
CA LEU A 188 -2.61 0.38 -11.13
C LEU A 188 -2.59 1.51 -12.16
N ARG A 189 -2.36 1.18 -13.44
CA ARG A 189 -2.36 2.16 -14.53
C ARG A 189 -3.75 2.82 -14.71
N HIS A 190 -4.84 2.05 -14.60
CA HIS A 190 -6.19 2.59 -14.69
C HIS A 190 -6.55 3.47 -13.49
N ILE A 191 -6.23 3.03 -12.28
CA ILE A 191 -6.46 3.80 -11.05
C ILE A 191 -5.73 5.15 -11.14
N SER A 192 -4.43 5.13 -11.46
CA SER A 192 -3.61 6.35 -11.58
C SER A 192 -4.16 7.37 -12.57
N ARG A 193 -4.74 6.91 -13.70
CA ARG A 193 -5.31 7.78 -14.73
C ARG A 193 -6.72 8.26 -14.40
N SER A 194 -7.46 7.52 -13.58
CA SER A 194 -8.89 7.74 -13.36
C SER A 194 -9.20 8.58 -12.13
N LEU A 195 -8.40 8.44 -11.07
CA LEU A 195 -8.61 9.19 -9.83
C LEU A 195 -8.48 10.70 -10.10
N PHE A 196 -9.48 11.44 -9.63
CA PHE A 196 -9.61 12.89 -9.77
C PHE A 196 -9.67 13.41 -11.22
N SER A 197 -9.76 12.54 -12.23
CA SER A 197 -9.80 12.94 -13.64
C SER A 197 -11.11 13.65 -14.03
N LYS A 198 -12.24 13.26 -13.43
CA LYS A 198 -13.58 13.77 -13.76
C LYS A 198 -13.88 15.14 -13.13
N ASN A 199 -13.21 15.48 -12.05
CA ASN A 199 -13.47 16.68 -11.27
C ASN A 199 -12.19 17.55 -11.21
N HIS A 200 -11.62 17.83 -12.38
CA HIS A 200 -10.46 18.71 -12.47
C HIS A 200 -10.86 20.12 -12.03
N ASN A 201 -10.48 20.51 -10.82
CA ASN A 201 -10.57 21.90 -10.37
C ASN A 201 -9.30 22.62 -10.83
N PRO A 202 -9.39 23.59 -11.74
CA PRO A 202 -8.22 24.32 -12.23
C PRO A 202 -7.50 25.11 -11.14
N TYR A 203 -8.17 25.36 -10.01
CA TYR A 203 -7.61 26.06 -8.85
C TYR A 203 -7.01 25.13 -7.80
N SER A 204 -7.16 23.79 -7.96
CA SER A 204 -6.57 22.82 -7.04
C SER A 204 -5.05 22.81 -7.23
N ARG A 205 -4.30 23.01 -6.13
CA ARG A 205 -2.84 22.90 -6.16
C ARG A 205 -2.44 21.44 -6.43
N PRO A 206 -1.46 21.19 -7.28
CA PRO A 206 -0.94 19.83 -7.48
C PRO A 206 -0.41 19.26 -6.16
N SER A 207 -0.54 17.97 -5.96
CA SER A 207 0.06 17.30 -4.81
C SER A 207 1.59 17.40 -4.89
N GLN A 208 2.23 17.66 -3.76
CA GLN A 208 3.70 17.67 -3.63
C GLN A 208 4.23 16.28 -3.35
N ILE A 209 3.40 15.46 -2.70
CA ILE A 209 3.68 14.05 -2.43
C ILE A 209 2.46 13.19 -2.76
N THR A 210 2.71 12.03 -3.36
CA THR A 210 1.72 10.97 -3.57
C THR A 210 2.14 9.72 -2.80
N VAL A 211 1.23 9.18 -2.01
CA VAL A 211 1.42 7.94 -1.24
C VAL A 211 0.43 6.89 -1.72
N TRP A 212 0.95 5.72 -2.08
CA TRP A 212 0.16 4.52 -2.33
C TRP A 212 0.33 3.56 -1.17
N LEU A 213 -0.78 3.01 -0.69
CA LEU A 213 -0.80 2.02 0.39
C LEU A 213 -1.87 0.96 0.11
N GLY A 214 -1.74 -0.21 0.72
CA GLY A 214 -2.79 -1.23 0.60
C GLY A 214 -2.28 -2.63 0.39
N ASP A 215 -3.23 -3.54 0.25
CA ASP A 215 -3.00 -4.90 -0.23
C ASP A 215 -2.88 -4.87 -1.76
N LEU A 216 -1.64 -4.69 -2.24
CA LEU A 216 -1.30 -4.64 -3.66
C LEU A 216 -1.23 -6.05 -4.28
N ASN A 217 -1.30 -7.10 -3.46
CA ASN A 217 -1.39 -8.50 -3.86
C ASN A 217 -0.25 -9.04 -4.74
N TYR A 218 0.89 -8.33 -4.86
CA TYR A 218 2.08 -8.89 -5.49
C TYR A 218 2.69 -9.99 -4.62
N ARG A 219 3.30 -10.99 -5.25
CA ARG A 219 3.75 -12.20 -4.58
C ARG A 219 5.24 -12.43 -4.79
N ILE A 220 5.81 -13.32 -3.98
CA ILE A 220 7.13 -13.91 -4.23
C ILE A 220 6.96 -15.01 -5.28
N GLU A 221 7.85 -15.04 -6.29
CA GLU A 221 7.79 -15.94 -7.42
C GLU A 221 9.15 -16.65 -7.66
N GLY A 222 9.11 -17.84 -8.29
CA GLY A 222 10.31 -18.56 -8.71
C GLY A 222 11.05 -19.28 -7.57
N LEU A 223 10.34 -19.57 -6.47
CA LEU A 223 10.83 -20.37 -5.35
C LEU A 223 9.69 -21.24 -4.81
N ASP A 224 10.02 -22.41 -4.28
CA ASP A 224 9.05 -23.24 -3.57
C ASP A 224 8.77 -22.70 -2.16
N THR A 225 7.56 -22.99 -1.64
CA THR A 225 7.09 -22.44 -0.36
C THR A 225 7.93 -22.91 0.84
N LEU A 226 8.38 -24.16 0.84
CA LEU A 226 9.16 -24.70 1.98
C LEU A 226 10.52 -24.01 2.12
N PRO A 227 11.36 -23.89 1.06
CA PRO A 227 12.58 -23.08 1.12
C PRO A 227 12.34 -21.63 1.51
N ALA A 228 11.25 -21.02 1.02
CA ALA A 228 10.93 -19.64 1.41
C ALA A 228 10.63 -19.51 2.92
N LYS A 229 9.83 -20.42 3.48
CA LYS A 229 9.54 -20.47 4.93
C LYS A 229 10.80 -20.72 5.75
N ASP A 230 11.71 -21.54 5.26
CA ASP A 230 13.00 -21.83 5.92
C ASP A 230 13.87 -20.57 5.98
N LEU A 231 14.01 -19.84 4.88
CA LEU A 231 14.71 -18.54 4.88
C LEU A 231 14.11 -17.54 5.87
N ILE A 232 12.77 -17.46 5.94
CA ILE A 232 12.08 -16.58 6.88
C ILE A 232 12.31 -17.00 8.33
N HIS A 233 12.32 -18.32 8.59
CA HIS A 233 12.56 -18.88 9.93
C HIS A 233 13.96 -18.50 10.46
N HIS A 234 14.94 -18.47 9.58
CA HIS A 234 16.32 -18.09 9.91
C HIS A 234 16.62 -16.60 9.78
N ASP A 235 15.58 -15.75 9.69
CA ASP A 235 15.67 -14.29 9.51
C ASP A 235 16.46 -13.86 8.24
N LEU A 236 16.51 -14.73 7.22
CA LEU A 236 17.12 -14.48 5.91
C LEU A 236 16.11 -14.04 4.85
N HIS A 237 14.95 -13.54 5.27
CA HIS A 237 13.86 -13.14 4.38
C HIS A 237 14.27 -12.04 3.38
N GLY A 238 15.28 -11.21 3.69
CA GLY A 238 15.83 -10.24 2.75
C GLY A 238 16.30 -10.85 1.42
N MET A 239 16.68 -12.15 1.40
CA MET A 239 17.02 -12.86 0.16
C MET A 239 15.82 -13.06 -0.78
N LEU A 240 14.60 -12.94 -0.27
CA LEU A 240 13.37 -13.08 -1.04
C LEU A 240 13.00 -11.81 -1.82
N THR A 241 13.59 -10.66 -1.52
CA THR A 241 13.27 -9.38 -2.16
C THR A 241 13.49 -9.41 -3.68
N SER A 242 14.55 -10.09 -4.14
CA SER A 242 14.83 -10.28 -5.57
C SER A 242 13.75 -11.12 -6.30
N LYS A 243 12.87 -11.78 -5.55
CA LYS A 243 11.77 -12.61 -6.04
C LYS A 243 10.40 -11.93 -5.87
N ASP A 244 10.38 -10.72 -5.34
CA ASP A 244 9.15 -9.94 -5.15
C ASP A 244 8.66 -9.38 -6.49
N GLN A 245 7.44 -9.74 -6.87
CA GLN A 245 6.84 -9.35 -8.15
C GLN A 245 6.72 -7.83 -8.30
N LEU A 246 6.42 -7.10 -7.20
CA LEU A 246 6.27 -5.65 -7.27
C LEU A 246 7.59 -4.98 -7.64
N LEU A 247 8.68 -5.36 -6.98
CA LEU A 247 10.01 -4.83 -7.26
C LEU A 247 10.45 -5.19 -8.68
N GLN A 248 10.22 -6.42 -9.13
CA GLN A 248 10.54 -6.85 -10.48
C GLN A 248 9.76 -6.08 -11.55
N GLU A 249 8.46 -5.84 -11.35
CA GLU A 249 7.64 -5.08 -12.31
C GLU A 249 8.02 -3.59 -12.32
N ALA A 250 8.42 -3.04 -11.18
CA ALA A 250 8.95 -1.69 -11.10
C ALA A 250 10.29 -1.55 -11.83
N GLU A 251 11.23 -2.50 -11.66
CA GLU A 251 12.50 -2.53 -12.40
C GLU A 251 12.29 -2.64 -13.90
N ARG A 252 11.24 -3.34 -14.34
CA ARG A 252 10.83 -3.40 -15.76
C ARG A 252 10.16 -2.10 -16.26
N GLY A 253 9.99 -1.10 -15.39
CA GLY A 253 9.32 0.16 -15.72
C GLY A 253 7.82 0.04 -15.94
N GLN A 254 7.19 -1.03 -15.49
CA GLN A 254 5.75 -1.27 -15.71
C GLN A 254 4.87 -0.48 -14.75
N ILE A 255 5.35 -0.25 -13.52
CA ILE A 255 4.63 0.38 -12.42
C ILE A 255 5.58 1.20 -11.55
N PHE A 256 5.06 2.15 -10.79
CA PHE A 256 5.71 2.90 -9.72
C PHE A 256 7.03 3.59 -10.10
N SER A 257 7.18 4.04 -11.35
CA SER A 257 8.36 4.81 -11.77
C SER A 257 8.52 6.09 -10.94
N GLY A 258 9.71 6.25 -10.34
CA GLY A 258 10.06 7.38 -9.47
C GLY A 258 9.44 7.33 -8.07
N PHE A 259 8.84 6.21 -7.66
CA PHE A 259 8.42 5.99 -6.28
C PHE A 259 9.57 5.49 -5.42
N SER A 260 9.41 5.72 -4.11
CA SER A 260 10.30 5.23 -3.07
C SER A 260 9.54 4.33 -2.11
N GLU A 261 10.25 3.39 -1.50
CA GLU A 261 9.76 2.51 -0.45
C GLU A 261 10.87 2.24 0.57
N GLY A 262 10.53 2.03 1.83
CA GLY A 262 11.49 1.59 2.83
C GLY A 262 12.02 0.18 2.59
N ASN A 263 13.16 -0.15 3.17
CA ASN A 263 13.69 -1.51 3.17
C ASN A 263 12.68 -2.51 3.75
N LEU A 264 12.50 -3.66 3.09
CA LEU A 264 11.65 -4.75 3.57
C LEU A 264 12.41 -5.58 4.63
N GLU A 265 12.68 -4.96 5.79
CA GLU A 265 13.39 -5.59 6.91
C GLU A 265 12.47 -6.45 7.79
N PHE A 266 11.16 -6.30 7.64
CA PHE A 266 10.16 -7.13 8.31
C PHE A 266 9.77 -8.36 7.48
N LYS A 267 9.29 -9.38 8.15
CA LYS A 267 8.88 -10.65 7.52
C LYS A 267 7.68 -10.42 6.58
N PRO A 268 7.52 -11.24 5.51
CA PRO A 268 6.33 -11.19 4.66
C PRO A 268 5.02 -11.12 5.44
N THR A 269 4.13 -10.19 5.06
CA THR A 269 2.92 -9.88 5.82
C THR A 269 1.76 -10.87 5.61
N TYR A 270 1.85 -11.71 4.60
CA TYR A 270 0.83 -12.65 4.17
C TYR A 270 1.44 -14.01 3.82
N LYS A 271 0.86 -15.17 3.99
CA LYS A 271 -0.40 -15.50 4.64
C LYS A 271 -0.11 -16.21 5.96
N TYR A 272 -0.70 -15.74 7.02
CA TYR A 272 -0.65 -16.40 8.33
C TYR A 272 -1.90 -17.23 8.60
N ASP A 273 -1.79 -18.23 9.46
CA ASP A 273 -2.94 -18.86 10.08
C ASP A 273 -3.50 -17.89 11.14
N VAL A 274 -4.78 -17.57 11.02
CA VAL A 274 -5.44 -16.57 11.91
C VAL A 274 -5.30 -16.98 13.37
N GLY A 275 -4.97 -16.03 14.23
CA GLY A 275 -4.71 -16.25 15.65
C GLY A 275 -3.28 -16.67 15.99
N THR A 276 -2.38 -16.75 15.00
CA THR A 276 -1.00 -17.26 15.18
C THR A 276 0.04 -16.39 14.50
N SER A 277 1.33 -16.72 14.71
CA SER A 277 2.47 -16.21 13.94
C SER A 277 3.00 -17.25 12.94
N ILE A 278 2.21 -18.27 12.60
CA ILE A 278 2.60 -19.36 11.71
C ILE A 278 2.08 -19.07 10.31
N TYR A 279 2.93 -19.20 9.30
CA TYR A 279 2.52 -19.07 7.90
C TYR A 279 1.65 -20.25 7.46
N ASP A 280 0.67 -19.96 6.62
CA ASP A 280 -0.39 -20.80 6.07
C ASP A 280 -0.06 -22.31 6.08
N THR A 281 -0.76 -23.06 6.93
CA THR A 281 -0.67 -24.53 7.02
C THR A 281 -1.81 -25.23 6.27
N SER A 282 -2.70 -24.48 5.62
CA SER A 282 -3.80 -25.05 4.84
C SER A 282 -3.29 -25.89 3.68
N HIS A 283 -4.15 -26.71 3.10
CA HIS A 283 -3.83 -27.51 1.90
C HIS A 283 -3.32 -26.67 0.71
N LYS A 284 -3.55 -25.37 0.69
CA LYS A 284 -3.09 -24.47 -0.37
C LYS A 284 -1.65 -24.01 -0.18
N VAL A 285 -1.11 -24.09 1.02
CA VAL A 285 0.27 -23.72 1.38
C VAL A 285 0.74 -22.49 0.63
N ARG A 286 0.13 -21.34 0.93
CA ARG A 286 0.41 -20.07 0.22
C ARG A 286 1.83 -19.62 0.44
N MET A 287 2.47 -19.13 -0.64
CA MET A 287 3.78 -18.50 -0.58
C MET A 287 3.74 -17.26 0.31
N PRO A 288 4.55 -17.18 1.39
CA PRO A 288 4.72 -15.94 2.14
C PRO A 288 5.12 -14.81 1.23
N SER A 289 4.46 -13.65 1.33
CA SER A 289 4.69 -12.54 0.41
C SER A 289 4.42 -11.20 1.08
N TRP A 290 5.12 -10.13 0.65
CA TRP A 290 4.84 -8.75 1.03
C TRP A 290 3.72 -8.18 0.16
N THR A 291 2.48 -8.52 0.49
CA THR A 291 1.30 -8.06 -0.25
C THR A 291 0.87 -6.66 0.13
N ASP A 292 1.18 -6.25 1.37
CA ASP A 292 0.75 -5.03 2.01
C ASP A 292 1.92 -4.04 2.01
N ARG A 293 1.78 -2.92 1.28
CA ARG A 293 2.89 -2.03 0.95
C ARG A 293 2.53 -0.56 1.15
N ILE A 294 3.54 0.26 1.42
CA ILE A 294 3.43 1.72 1.48
C ILE A 294 4.56 2.32 0.64
N LEU A 295 4.19 2.98 -0.46
CA LEU A 295 5.12 3.63 -1.39
C LEU A 295 4.82 5.12 -1.45
N PHE A 296 5.84 5.94 -1.67
CA PHE A 296 5.65 7.39 -1.81
C PHE A 296 6.49 7.98 -2.93
N LYS A 297 6.03 9.10 -3.48
CA LYS A 297 6.72 9.84 -4.51
C LYS A 297 6.63 11.33 -4.25
N ILE A 298 7.77 12.02 -4.27
CA ILE A 298 7.82 13.46 -4.30
C ILE A 298 7.56 13.91 -5.74
N GLU A 299 6.44 14.61 -5.96
CA GLU A 299 6.02 15.02 -7.31
C GLU A 299 6.74 16.29 -7.79
N ARG A 300 7.21 17.12 -6.85
CA ARG A 300 7.96 18.34 -7.11
C ARG A 300 9.21 18.37 -6.25
N HIS A 301 10.32 17.97 -6.84
CA HIS A 301 11.61 18.06 -6.19
C HIS A 301 11.98 19.56 -5.98
N GLY A 302 12.39 19.90 -4.76
CA GLY A 302 12.74 21.26 -4.35
C GLY A 302 11.68 22.02 -3.57
N ASP A 303 10.41 21.58 -3.60
CA ASP A 303 9.33 22.21 -2.80
C ASP A 303 9.21 21.58 -1.41
N ILE A 304 9.66 20.32 -1.26
CA ILE A 304 9.48 19.53 -0.02
C ILE A 304 10.52 18.41 0.04
N ASP A 305 11.06 18.21 1.23
CA ASP A 305 11.87 17.03 1.56
C ASP A 305 11.04 16.03 2.34
N ALA A 306 11.19 14.74 2.02
CA ALA A 306 10.55 13.64 2.73
C ALA A 306 11.60 12.72 3.35
N MET A 307 11.40 12.37 4.62
CA MET A 307 12.28 11.50 5.38
C MET A 307 11.46 10.38 6.00
N LEU A 308 11.91 9.14 5.83
CA LEU A 308 11.28 7.95 6.39
C LEU A 308 11.93 7.60 7.73
N HIS A 309 11.12 7.50 8.80
CA HIS A 309 11.61 7.22 10.16
C HIS A 309 11.31 5.81 10.64
N SER A 310 10.30 5.16 10.09
CA SER A 310 10.02 3.73 10.31
C SER A 310 9.27 3.14 9.13
N TYR A 311 9.52 1.86 8.87
CA TYR A 311 8.76 1.02 7.94
C TYR A 311 8.77 -0.41 8.47
N GLU A 312 7.64 -0.86 8.99
CA GLU A 312 7.58 -2.09 9.80
C GLU A 312 6.22 -2.79 9.70
N SER A 313 6.19 -4.10 10.00
CA SER A 313 4.95 -4.83 10.25
C SER A 313 4.58 -4.78 11.73
N ILE A 314 3.28 -4.82 12.04
CA ILE A 314 2.79 -4.91 13.43
C ILE A 314 2.51 -6.37 13.75
N ASP A 315 3.56 -7.09 14.16
CA ASP A 315 3.53 -8.55 14.32
C ASP A 315 2.64 -9.04 15.47
N LYS A 316 2.34 -8.18 16.44
CA LYS A 316 1.49 -8.50 17.60
C LYS A 316 0.01 -8.71 17.23
N ILE A 317 -0.42 -8.29 16.05
CA ILE A 317 -1.79 -8.46 15.57
C ILE A 317 -1.91 -9.82 14.89
N HIS A 318 -2.86 -10.64 15.37
CA HIS A 318 -3.08 -12.01 14.89
C HIS A 318 -4.52 -12.28 14.41
N SER A 319 -5.41 -11.29 14.48
CA SER A 319 -6.83 -11.46 14.11
C SER A 319 -7.09 -11.57 12.61
N SER A 320 -6.08 -11.30 11.77
CA SER A 320 -6.13 -11.45 10.31
C SER A 320 -5.06 -12.43 9.82
N ASP A 321 -5.21 -12.92 8.60
CA ASP A 321 -4.17 -13.65 7.87
C ASP A 321 -3.14 -12.72 7.22
N HIS A 322 -3.29 -11.39 7.40
CA HIS A 322 -2.30 -10.36 7.08
C HIS A 322 -1.81 -9.64 8.34
N LYS A 323 -0.54 -9.24 8.36
CA LYS A 323 0.00 -8.30 9.34
C LYS A 323 -0.16 -6.86 8.82
N PRO A 324 -0.57 -5.90 9.69
CA PRO A 324 -0.56 -4.49 9.29
C PRO A 324 0.86 -4.02 8.99
N VAL A 325 0.98 -3.06 8.06
CA VAL A 325 2.23 -2.36 7.77
C VAL A 325 2.10 -0.90 8.12
N LYS A 326 3.13 -0.36 8.76
CA LYS A 326 3.18 1.01 9.26
C LYS A 326 4.43 1.73 8.75
N ALA A 327 4.27 2.98 8.37
CA ALA A 327 5.36 3.89 8.04
C ALA A 327 5.20 5.22 8.78
N LEU A 328 6.32 5.81 9.19
CA LEU A 328 6.36 7.18 9.72
C LEU A 328 7.20 8.04 8.78
N LEU A 329 6.56 9.02 8.14
CA LEU A 329 7.21 10.02 7.27
C LEU A 329 7.23 11.37 7.95
N SER A 330 8.28 12.14 7.75
CA SER A 330 8.27 13.59 7.97
C SER A 330 8.44 14.33 6.66
N LEU A 331 7.65 15.38 6.48
CA LEU A 331 7.67 16.25 5.32
C LEU A 331 8.10 17.64 5.78
N LYS A 332 9.15 18.19 5.18
CA LYS A 332 9.66 19.52 5.48
C LYS A 332 9.55 20.38 4.22
N PRO A 333 8.72 21.45 4.21
CA PRO A 333 8.76 22.45 3.16
C PRO A 333 10.14 23.12 3.09
N ASN A 334 10.65 23.35 1.89
CA ASN A 334 11.92 24.03 1.63
C ASN A 334 11.75 25.54 1.59
#